data_20c2a2c85fc527665a0c3b5cd20fbd9b
#
_entry.id   20c2a2c85fc527665a0c3b5cd20fbd9b
#
_cell.length_a   1.000
_cell.length_b   1.000
_cell.length_c   1.000
_cell.angle_alpha   90.00
_cell.angle_beta   90.00
_cell.angle_gamma   90.00
#
_symmetry.space_group_name_H-M   'P 1'
#
loop_
_entity.id
_entity.type
_entity.pdbx_description
1 polymer ?
#
loop_
_entity_poly.entity_id
_entity_poly.type
_entity_poly.pdbx_seq_one_letter_code
_entity_poly.pdbx_strand_id
1 'polypeptide(L)'
;MLIIKNLSFRYPNPKVELFAHLSATIPPGVTLVQGGDGRGKSTLLRLMAGALAADAGQLQLNGVSLAEQPEAHRRQLFWMEPRSTDFDQLTPLQYFETVRGKYSSFDAGLTGPLVEGLGLEPHIDKQLFMLSTGSKRKVWLAAAFASGAALLLLDEPFAALDAPSIAFVKEQLQAISTQAGRAAVIADYAAPSGVTLAGVIDLGD
;
A
#
# COMPACT_ATOMS: atom_id res chain seq x y z
N MET A 1 -0.72 14.25 2.38
CA MET A 1 -1.68 13.90 3.45
C MET A 1 -3.00 13.48 2.81
N LEU A 2 -3.58 12.36 3.25
CA LEU A 2 -4.88 11.89 2.78
C LEU A 2 -5.97 12.28 3.80
N ILE A 3 -7.05 12.85 3.31
CA ILE A 3 -8.23 13.23 4.09
C ILE A 3 -9.42 12.39 3.61
N ILE A 4 -10.07 11.74 4.55
CA ILE A 4 -11.31 10.98 4.38
C ILE A 4 -12.41 11.73 5.13
N LYS A 5 -13.53 12.05 4.45
CA LYS A 5 -14.68 12.76 5.05
C LYS A 5 -15.96 12.00 4.77
N ASN A 6 -16.66 11.61 5.84
CA ASN A 6 -17.98 10.98 5.81
C ASN A 6 -18.08 9.82 4.80
N LEU A 7 -17.04 8.99 4.71
CA LEU A 7 -16.97 7.86 3.79
C LEU A 7 -17.97 6.79 4.21
N SER A 8 -18.89 6.43 3.30
CA SER A 8 -19.82 5.33 3.48
C SER A 8 -19.66 4.33 2.35
N PHE A 9 -19.69 3.05 2.70
CA PHE A 9 -19.56 1.97 1.73
C PHE A 9 -20.25 0.69 2.21
N ARG A 10 -20.96 0.03 1.29
CA ARG A 10 -21.53 -1.31 1.49
C ARG A 10 -21.24 -2.20 0.28
N TYR A 11 -21.04 -3.48 0.52
CA TYR A 11 -21.03 -4.45 -0.57
C TYR A 11 -22.48 -4.74 -1.02
N PRO A 12 -22.70 -5.04 -2.32
CA PRO A 12 -24.04 -5.33 -2.83
C PRO A 12 -24.71 -6.52 -2.15
N ASN A 13 -23.90 -7.51 -1.68
CA ASN A 13 -24.41 -8.72 -1.05
C ASN A 13 -23.37 -9.27 -0.03
N PRO A 14 -23.71 -9.42 1.25
CA PRO A 14 -24.94 -8.95 1.90
C PRO A 14 -24.99 -7.40 1.96
N LYS A 15 -26.21 -6.84 2.06
CA LYS A 15 -26.41 -5.38 2.20
C LYS A 15 -26.01 -4.86 3.59
N VAL A 16 -24.82 -5.22 4.05
CA VAL A 16 -24.27 -4.74 5.31
C VAL A 16 -23.42 -3.51 5.01
N GLU A 17 -23.71 -2.40 5.66
CA GLU A 17 -22.88 -1.20 5.58
C GLU A 17 -21.58 -1.47 6.33
N LEU A 18 -20.49 -1.44 5.59
CA LEU A 18 -19.15 -1.71 6.14
C LEU A 18 -18.58 -0.45 6.78
N PHE A 19 -18.80 0.70 6.15
CA PHE A 19 -18.43 2.00 6.68
C PHE A 19 -19.64 2.94 6.65
N ALA A 20 -19.93 3.56 7.80
CA ALA A 20 -20.96 4.57 7.99
C ALA A 20 -20.28 5.88 8.42
N HIS A 21 -20.20 6.85 7.50
CA HIS A 21 -19.65 8.19 7.75
C HIS A 21 -18.22 8.20 8.34
N LEU A 22 -17.38 7.23 7.95
CA LEU A 22 -15.99 7.15 8.39
C LEU A 22 -15.23 8.44 8.00
N SER A 23 -14.63 9.08 8.99
CA SER A 23 -13.78 10.25 8.76
C SER A 23 -12.44 10.03 9.43
N ALA A 24 -11.35 10.27 8.69
CA ALA A 24 -9.98 10.11 9.17
C ALA A 24 -9.04 11.04 8.42
N THR A 25 -7.92 11.33 9.04
CA THR A 25 -6.82 12.05 8.42
C THR A 25 -5.55 11.20 8.56
N ILE A 26 -4.88 10.97 7.45
CA ILE A 26 -3.60 10.26 7.39
C ILE A 26 -2.50 11.28 7.22
N PRO A 27 -1.72 11.53 8.29
CA PRO A 27 -0.59 12.44 8.24
C PRO A 27 0.60 11.81 7.50
N PRO A 28 1.67 12.57 7.22
CA PRO A 28 2.97 11.98 6.89
C PRO A 28 3.44 11.00 7.97
N GLY A 29 4.17 9.97 7.55
CA GLY A 29 4.60 8.85 8.40
C GLY A 29 3.78 7.59 8.19
N VAL A 30 3.80 6.69 9.16
CA VAL A 30 3.14 5.38 9.05
C VAL A 30 1.82 5.37 9.82
N THR A 31 0.72 5.08 9.14
CA THR A 31 -0.62 4.90 9.75
C THR A 31 -1.00 3.42 9.69
N LEU A 32 -1.44 2.87 10.81
CA LEU A 32 -1.99 1.52 10.89
C LEU A 32 -3.50 1.56 10.71
N VAL A 33 -4.03 0.72 9.83
CA VAL A 33 -5.45 0.33 9.79
C VAL A 33 -5.54 -1.04 10.43
N GLN A 34 -6.09 -1.12 11.64
CA GLN A 34 -6.26 -2.36 12.39
C GLN A 34 -7.73 -2.77 12.51
N GLY A 35 -7.96 -4.02 12.83
CA GLY A 35 -9.29 -4.59 13.06
C GLY A 35 -9.29 -6.10 12.82
N GLY A 36 -10.32 -6.76 13.29
CA GLY A 36 -10.54 -8.21 13.09
C GLY A 36 -10.74 -8.60 11.63
N ASP A 37 -10.96 -9.90 11.39
CA ASP A 37 -11.28 -10.43 10.07
C ASP A 37 -12.61 -9.87 9.55
N GLY A 38 -12.63 -9.52 8.27
CA GLY A 38 -13.85 -9.01 7.63
C GLY A 38 -14.23 -7.57 8.02
N ARG A 39 -13.48 -6.88 8.88
CA ARG A 39 -13.79 -5.49 9.30
C ARG A 39 -13.50 -4.43 8.24
N GLY A 40 -12.99 -4.84 7.07
CA GLY A 40 -12.88 -3.93 5.93
C GLY A 40 -11.51 -3.28 5.76
N LYS A 41 -10.46 -3.76 6.41
CA LYS A 41 -9.08 -3.22 6.25
C LYS A 41 -8.70 -3.08 4.77
N SER A 42 -8.72 -4.19 4.02
CA SER A 42 -8.42 -4.18 2.57
C SER A 42 -9.41 -3.35 1.76
N THR A 43 -10.69 -3.33 2.17
CA THR A 43 -11.72 -2.52 1.51
C THR A 43 -11.42 -1.03 1.67
N LEU A 44 -10.99 -0.60 2.86
CA LEU A 44 -10.62 0.79 3.09
C LEU A 44 -9.42 1.20 2.21
N LEU A 45 -8.40 0.34 2.10
CA LEU A 45 -7.27 0.60 1.20
C LEU A 45 -7.71 0.70 -0.27
N ARG A 46 -8.60 -0.18 -0.73
CA ARG A 46 -9.17 -0.12 -2.09
C ARG A 46 -9.95 1.15 -2.36
N LEU A 47 -10.71 1.64 -1.38
CA LEU A 47 -11.43 2.92 -1.47
C LEU A 47 -10.44 4.09 -1.55
N MET A 48 -9.40 4.10 -0.70
CA MET A 48 -8.34 5.11 -0.74
C MET A 48 -7.60 5.12 -2.08
N ALA A 49 -7.37 3.94 -2.67
CA ALA A 49 -6.73 3.78 -3.98
C ALA A 49 -7.63 4.20 -5.16
N GLY A 50 -8.94 4.37 -4.91
CA GLY A 50 -9.92 4.55 -5.98
C GLY A 50 -10.12 3.30 -6.84
N ALA A 51 -9.80 2.11 -6.31
CA ALA A 51 -10.08 0.80 -6.90
C ALA A 51 -11.53 0.35 -6.63
N LEU A 52 -12.16 0.93 -5.61
CA LEU A 52 -13.60 0.82 -5.33
C LEU A 52 -14.19 2.22 -5.25
N ALA A 53 -15.44 2.35 -5.73
CA ALA A 53 -16.22 3.57 -5.56
C ALA A 53 -16.94 3.55 -4.21
N ALA A 54 -16.84 4.63 -3.43
CA ALA A 54 -17.64 4.80 -2.22
C ALA A 54 -19.11 5.14 -2.57
N ASP A 55 -20.02 4.75 -1.69
CA ASP A 55 -21.45 5.15 -1.83
C ASP A 55 -21.64 6.64 -1.53
N ALA A 56 -20.86 7.17 -0.58
CA ALA A 56 -20.85 8.58 -0.19
C ALA A 56 -19.51 8.97 0.45
N GLY A 57 -19.29 10.27 0.58
CA GLY A 57 -18.09 10.84 1.21
C GLY A 57 -17.07 11.36 0.22
N GLN A 58 -15.94 11.82 0.74
CA GLN A 58 -14.88 12.44 -0.04
C GLN A 58 -13.52 11.90 0.37
N LEU A 59 -12.66 11.72 -0.62
CA LEU A 59 -11.25 11.34 -0.48
C LEU A 59 -10.38 12.36 -1.20
N GLN A 60 -9.44 12.96 -0.46
CA GLN A 60 -8.50 13.96 -1.02
C GLN A 60 -7.07 13.62 -0.60
N LEU A 61 -6.17 13.47 -1.56
CA LEU A 61 -4.74 13.30 -1.33
C LEU A 61 -4.00 14.57 -1.75
N ASN A 62 -3.34 15.23 -0.79
CA ASN A 62 -2.64 16.51 -1.00
C ASN A 62 -3.50 17.56 -1.73
N GLY A 63 -4.78 17.65 -1.37
CA GLY A 63 -5.75 18.57 -1.97
C GLY A 63 -6.36 18.08 -3.28
N VAL A 64 -5.90 16.95 -3.85
CA VAL A 64 -6.46 16.39 -5.08
C VAL A 64 -7.61 15.45 -4.74
N SER A 65 -8.82 15.80 -5.19
CA SER A 65 -10.05 15.01 -4.98
C SER A 65 -10.05 13.76 -5.86
N LEU A 66 -10.32 12.59 -5.25
CA LEU A 66 -10.47 11.34 -6.01
C LEU A 66 -11.65 11.41 -6.99
N ALA A 67 -12.77 12.03 -6.59
CA ALA A 67 -13.97 12.11 -7.42
C ALA A 67 -13.79 13.04 -8.62
N GLU A 68 -13.10 14.18 -8.44
CA GLU A 68 -12.94 15.20 -9.46
C GLU A 68 -11.73 14.95 -10.37
N GLN A 69 -10.65 14.40 -9.81
CA GLN A 69 -9.37 14.21 -10.49
C GLN A 69 -8.80 12.80 -10.22
N PRO A 70 -9.49 11.72 -10.61
CA PRO A 70 -9.13 10.36 -10.22
C PRO A 70 -7.72 9.95 -10.69
N GLU A 71 -7.31 10.35 -11.89
CA GLU A 71 -5.98 10.03 -12.40
C GLU A 71 -4.87 10.78 -11.65
N ALA A 72 -5.08 12.06 -11.36
CA ALA A 72 -4.13 12.86 -10.59
C ALA A 72 -4.00 12.35 -9.14
N HIS A 73 -5.10 11.88 -8.56
CA HIS A 73 -5.10 11.23 -7.24
C HIS A 73 -4.28 9.93 -7.28
N ARG A 74 -4.58 9.03 -8.24
CA ARG A 74 -3.90 7.73 -8.37
C ARG A 74 -2.41 7.83 -8.68
N ARG A 75 -1.97 8.89 -9.36
CA ARG A 75 -0.53 9.12 -9.62
C ARG A 75 0.29 9.47 -8.38
N GLN A 76 -0.36 9.90 -7.31
CA GLN A 76 0.30 10.26 -6.05
C GLN A 76 0.46 9.08 -5.09
N LEU A 77 -0.22 7.97 -5.33
CA LEU A 77 -0.20 6.81 -4.44
C LEU A 77 0.26 5.55 -5.16
N PHE A 78 0.91 4.68 -4.40
CA PHE A 78 1.22 3.32 -4.83
C PHE A 78 0.24 2.36 -4.15
N TRP A 79 -0.49 1.61 -4.97
CA TRP A 79 -1.36 0.53 -4.56
C TRP A 79 -1.14 -0.67 -5.50
N MET A 80 -1.02 -1.85 -4.93
CA MET A 80 -1.02 -3.11 -5.64
C MET A 80 -2.12 -4.01 -5.06
N GLU A 81 -2.98 -4.50 -5.92
CA GLU A 81 -3.96 -5.52 -5.53
C GLU A 81 -3.21 -6.81 -5.17
N PRO A 82 -3.27 -7.31 -3.92
CA PRO A 82 -2.44 -8.43 -3.47
C PRO A 82 -2.63 -9.74 -4.25
N ARG A 83 -3.77 -9.86 -4.95
CA ARG A 83 -4.12 -11.04 -5.75
C ARG A 83 -4.15 -10.77 -7.25
N SER A 84 -3.64 -9.61 -7.70
CA SER A 84 -3.57 -9.31 -9.13
C SER A 84 -2.61 -10.26 -9.83
N THR A 85 -3.00 -10.68 -11.02
CA THR A 85 -2.20 -11.47 -11.96
C THR A 85 -1.77 -10.65 -13.18
N ASP A 86 -2.06 -9.35 -13.20
CA ASP A 86 -1.83 -8.46 -14.35
C ASP A 86 -0.38 -8.43 -14.82
N PHE A 87 0.55 -8.63 -13.89
CA PHE A 87 1.99 -8.59 -14.15
C PHE A 87 2.67 -9.95 -14.09
N ASP A 88 1.91 -11.04 -14.02
CA ASP A 88 2.43 -12.40 -13.81
C ASP A 88 3.45 -12.84 -14.87
N GLN A 89 3.35 -12.32 -16.10
CA GLN A 89 4.28 -12.64 -17.21
C GLN A 89 5.57 -11.82 -17.19
N LEU A 90 5.66 -10.79 -16.34
CA LEU A 90 6.86 -9.97 -16.21
C LEU A 90 7.85 -10.58 -15.22
N THR A 91 9.15 -10.30 -15.43
CA THR A 91 10.15 -10.50 -14.40
C THR A 91 10.13 -9.34 -13.40
N PRO A 92 10.71 -9.47 -12.19
CA PRO A 92 10.86 -8.35 -11.27
C PRO A 92 11.48 -7.11 -11.90
N LEU A 93 12.53 -7.26 -12.71
CA LEU A 93 13.16 -6.13 -13.42
C LEU A 93 12.19 -5.43 -14.37
N GLN A 94 11.47 -6.20 -15.18
CA GLN A 94 10.46 -5.65 -16.10
C GLN A 94 9.32 -4.96 -15.34
N TYR A 95 8.94 -5.52 -14.19
CA TYR A 95 7.94 -4.88 -13.33
C TYR A 95 8.44 -3.55 -12.74
N PHE A 96 9.69 -3.48 -12.28
CA PHE A 96 10.29 -2.21 -11.81
C PHE A 96 10.34 -1.16 -12.92
N GLU A 97 10.66 -1.54 -14.16
CA GLU A 97 10.62 -0.60 -15.30
C GLU A 97 9.17 -0.12 -15.59
N THR A 98 8.17 -1.00 -15.46
CA THR A 98 6.75 -0.61 -15.57
C THR A 98 6.38 0.43 -14.51
N VAL A 99 6.80 0.20 -13.26
CA VAL A 99 6.56 1.14 -12.16
C VAL A 99 7.32 2.46 -12.38
N ARG A 100 8.56 2.38 -12.83
CA ARG A 100 9.36 3.57 -13.21
C ARG A 100 8.68 4.42 -14.28
N GLY A 101 8.08 3.80 -15.28
CA GLY A 101 7.30 4.50 -16.32
C GLY A 101 6.05 5.20 -15.77
N LYS A 102 5.49 4.69 -14.67
CA LYS A 102 4.27 5.24 -14.04
C LYS A 102 4.57 6.38 -13.05
N TYR A 103 5.69 6.31 -12.34
CA TYR A 103 6.06 7.26 -11.28
C TYR A 103 7.31 8.03 -11.65
N SER A 104 7.17 9.33 -11.92
CA SER A 104 8.31 10.22 -12.21
C SER A 104 9.26 10.39 -11.01
N SER A 105 8.78 10.08 -9.81
CA SER A 105 9.53 10.08 -8.54
C SER A 105 10.26 8.77 -8.26
N PHE A 106 10.22 7.78 -9.17
CA PHE A 106 10.87 6.48 -8.98
C PHE A 106 12.38 6.65 -8.82
N ASP A 107 12.89 6.12 -7.71
CA ASP A 107 14.34 6.14 -7.44
C ASP A 107 14.98 4.81 -7.86
N ALA A 108 15.60 4.83 -9.04
CA ALA A 108 16.30 3.67 -9.57
C ALA A 108 17.54 3.26 -8.71
N GLY A 109 18.10 4.20 -7.95
CA GLY A 109 19.22 3.93 -7.06
C GLY A 109 18.84 3.03 -5.88
N LEU A 110 17.57 3.02 -5.50
CA LEU A 110 17.07 2.14 -4.43
C LEU A 110 16.81 0.71 -4.89
N THR A 111 16.71 0.44 -6.20
CA THR A 111 16.32 -0.89 -6.69
C THR A 111 17.29 -1.98 -6.24
N GLY A 112 18.60 -1.76 -6.38
CA GLY A 112 19.63 -2.72 -5.95
C GLY A 112 19.56 -3.03 -4.44
N PRO A 113 19.65 -2.01 -3.56
CA PRO A 113 19.51 -2.21 -2.11
C PRO A 113 18.20 -2.89 -1.69
N LEU A 114 17.08 -2.60 -2.36
CA LEU A 114 15.79 -3.24 -2.08
C LEU A 114 15.75 -4.71 -2.53
N VAL A 115 16.34 -5.03 -3.67
CA VAL A 115 16.48 -6.40 -4.17
C VAL A 115 17.32 -7.22 -3.19
N GLU A 116 18.48 -6.72 -2.77
CA GLU A 116 19.37 -7.35 -1.80
C GLU A 116 18.68 -7.51 -0.44
N GLY A 117 18.16 -6.44 0.13
CA GLY A 117 17.52 -6.45 1.46
C GLY A 117 16.31 -7.37 1.57
N LEU A 118 15.63 -7.64 0.46
CA LEU A 118 14.51 -8.58 0.37
C LEU A 118 14.92 -9.98 -0.11
N GLY A 119 16.20 -10.21 -0.42
CA GLY A 119 16.70 -11.50 -0.92
C GLY A 119 16.05 -11.90 -2.25
N LEU A 120 15.91 -10.96 -3.17
CA LEU A 120 15.26 -11.18 -4.46
C LEU A 120 16.22 -11.57 -5.59
N GLU A 121 17.55 -11.52 -5.38
CA GLU A 121 18.55 -11.80 -6.41
C GLU A 121 18.33 -13.16 -7.12
N PRO A 122 17.98 -14.27 -6.41
CA PRO A 122 17.75 -15.56 -7.07
C PRO A 122 16.46 -15.60 -7.91
N HIS A 123 15.67 -14.54 -7.86
CA HIS A 123 14.35 -14.45 -8.47
C HIS A 123 14.24 -13.38 -9.55
N ILE A 124 15.26 -12.55 -9.71
CA ILE A 124 15.19 -11.32 -10.50
C ILE A 124 14.86 -11.55 -11.99
N ASP A 125 15.28 -12.69 -12.53
CA ASP A 125 15.07 -13.10 -13.93
C ASP A 125 13.88 -14.06 -14.12
N LYS A 126 13.20 -14.46 -13.04
CA LYS A 126 12.03 -15.36 -13.12
C LYS A 126 10.76 -14.55 -13.31
N GLN A 127 9.84 -15.05 -14.12
CA GLN A 127 8.52 -14.44 -14.25
C GLN A 127 7.75 -14.52 -12.93
N LEU A 128 6.93 -13.50 -12.63
CA LEU A 128 6.23 -13.39 -11.34
C LEU A 128 5.32 -14.60 -11.07
N PHE A 129 4.71 -15.22 -12.10
CA PHE A 129 3.89 -16.41 -11.86
C PHE A 129 4.69 -17.62 -11.34
N MET A 130 6.01 -17.63 -11.54
CA MET A 130 6.91 -18.70 -11.05
C MET A 130 7.31 -18.49 -9.59
N LEU A 131 7.02 -17.33 -9.01
CA LEU A 131 7.42 -16.97 -7.65
C LEU A 131 6.37 -17.44 -6.63
N SER A 132 6.85 -17.74 -5.42
CA SER A 132 5.96 -17.94 -4.29
C SER A 132 5.19 -16.64 -3.96
N THR A 133 4.08 -16.78 -3.23
CA THR A 133 3.32 -15.61 -2.76
C THR A 133 4.20 -14.63 -1.98
N GLY A 134 5.09 -15.14 -1.12
CA GLY A 134 6.03 -14.30 -0.38
C GLY A 134 7.03 -13.59 -1.28
N SER A 135 7.62 -14.29 -2.26
CA SER A 135 8.55 -13.67 -3.21
C SER A 135 7.87 -12.63 -4.09
N LYS A 136 6.64 -12.88 -4.59
CA LYS A 136 5.85 -11.85 -5.29
C LYS A 136 5.63 -10.62 -4.40
N ARG A 137 5.25 -10.82 -3.15
CA ARG A 137 5.04 -9.72 -2.18
C ARG A 137 6.30 -8.88 -1.99
N LYS A 138 7.47 -9.53 -1.87
CA LYS A 138 8.77 -8.84 -1.80
C LYS A 138 9.01 -7.95 -3.03
N VAL A 139 8.69 -8.42 -4.23
CA VAL A 139 8.81 -7.61 -5.47
C VAL A 139 7.90 -6.39 -5.42
N TRP A 140 6.65 -6.55 -4.98
CA TRP A 140 5.71 -5.43 -4.86
C TRP A 140 6.16 -4.42 -3.81
N LEU A 141 6.67 -4.87 -2.66
CA LEU A 141 7.21 -4.00 -1.61
C LEU A 141 8.44 -3.23 -2.11
N ALA A 142 9.37 -3.89 -2.81
CA ALA A 142 10.52 -3.22 -3.43
C ALA A 142 10.05 -2.11 -4.38
N ALA A 143 9.11 -2.41 -5.28
CA ALA A 143 8.56 -1.44 -6.20
C ALA A 143 7.84 -0.28 -5.47
N ALA A 144 7.09 -0.58 -4.40
CA ALA A 144 6.42 0.44 -3.59
C ALA A 144 7.42 1.42 -2.97
N PHE A 145 8.47 0.90 -2.33
CA PHE A 145 9.50 1.74 -1.70
C PHE A 145 10.28 2.56 -2.73
N ALA A 146 10.62 1.97 -3.89
CA ALA A 146 11.31 2.65 -4.97
C ALA A 146 10.43 3.67 -5.72
N SER A 147 9.10 3.54 -5.71
CA SER A 147 8.18 4.37 -6.49
C SER A 147 8.28 5.87 -6.22
N GLY A 148 8.72 6.25 -5.01
CA GLY A 148 8.71 7.64 -4.56
C GLY A 148 7.30 8.23 -4.43
N ALA A 149 6.25 7.41 -4.47
CA ALA A 149 4.87 7.86 -4.30
C ALA A 149 4.67 8.54 -2.94
N ALA A 150 3.84 9.59 -2.92
CA ALA A 150 3.55 10.34 -1.69
C ALA A 150 2.81 9.49 -0.66
N LEU A 151 2.01 8.50 -1.11
CA LEU A 151 1.27 7.59 -0.24
C LEU A 151 1.47 6.14 -0.70
N LEU A 152 1.91 5.26 0.20
CA LEU A 152 1.93 3.83 0.00
C LEU A 152 0.73 3.19 0.71
N LEU A 153 0.00 2.32 0.02
CA LEU A 153 -1.10 1.53 0.58
C LEU A 153 -0.67 0.07 0.57
N LEU A 154 -0.44 -0.51 1.75
CA LEU A 154 0.18 -1.83 1.92
C LEU A 154 -0.77 -2.74 2.72
N ASP A 155 -1.34 -3.72 2.04
CA ASP A 155 -2.26 -4.70 2.64
C ASP A 155 -1.49 -5.93 3.13
N GLU A 156 -1.49 -6.17 4.43
CA GLU A 156 -0.76 -7.24 5.12
C GLU A 156 0.70 -7.35 4.65
N PRO A 157 1.52 -6.28 4.77
CA PRO A 157 2.84 -6.24 4.13
C PRO A 157 3.80 -7.31 4.64
N PHE A 158 3.57 -7.87 5.81
CA PHE A 158 4.44 -8.88 6.44
C PHE A 158 4.01 -10.33 6.17
N ALA A 159 2.81 -10.55 5.62
CA ALA A 159 2.29 -11.89 5.41
C ALA A 159 3.14 -12.69 4.42
N ALA A 160 3.43 -13.95 4.75
CA ALA A 160 4.26 -14.88 3.98
C ALA A 160 5.71 -14.44 3.74
N LEU A 161 6.23 -13.49 4.52
CA LEU A 161 7.64 -13.10 4.51
C LEU A 161 8.45 -13.90 5.55
N ASP A 162 9.73 -14.10 5.25
CA ASP A 162 10.71 -14.60 6.22
C ASP A 162 11.15 -13.49 7.20
N ALA A 163 11.74 -13.88 8.32
CA ALA A 163 12.13 -12.95 9.38
C ALA A 163 13.12 -11.85 8.93
N PRO A 164 14.15 -12.13 8.12
CA PRO A 164 15.02 -11.08 7.59
C PRO A 164 14.25 -10.05 6.75
N SER A 165 13.37 -10.50 5.85
CA SER A 165 12.56 -9.60 5.02
C SER A 165 11.57 -8.76 5.86
N ILE A 166 10.98 -9.34 6.91
CA ILE A 166 10.14 -8.58 7.85
C ILE A 166 10.95 -7.47 8.52
N ALA A 167 12.16 -7.77 9.00
CA ALA A 167 13.04 -6.78 9.61
C ALA A 167 13.35 -5.64 8.62
N PHE A 168 13.74 -5.98 7.39
CA PHE A 168 14.04 -5.01 6.36
C PHE A 168 12.83 -4.13 5.98
N VAL A 169 11.63 -4.71 5.83
CA VAL A 169 10.40 -3.94 5.56
C VAL A 169 10.10 -2.95 6.71
N LYS A 170 10.30 -3.36 7.97
CA LYS A 170 10.15 -2.47 9.12
C LYS A 170 11.14 -1.31 9.09
N GLU A 171 12.39 -1.54 8.70
CA GLU A 171 13.39 -0.49 8.51
C GLU A 171 12.94 0.52 7.43
N GLN A 172 12.43 0.03 6.29
CA GLN A 172 11.90 0.90 5.23
C GLN A 172 10.70 1.73 5.73
N LEU A 173 9.78 1.13 6.47
CA LEU A 173 8.64 1.84 7.07
C LEU A 173 9.11 2.87 8.11
N GLN A 174 10.10 2.52 8.96
CA GLN A 174 10.67 3.47 9.90
C GLN A 174 11.36 4.65 9.19
N ALA A 175 12.02 4.42 8.06
CA ALA A 175 12.59 5.50 7.25
C ALA A 175 11.48 6.43 6.72
N ILE A 176 10.34 5.90 6.28
CA ILE A 176 9.18 6.72 5.87
C ILE A 176 8.66 7.56 7.04
N SER A 177 8.65 7.03 8.28
CA SER A 177 8.14 7.77 9.44
C SER A 177 8.91 9.06 9.72
N THR A 178 10.12 9.18 9.21
CA THR A 178 10.99 10.36 9.37
C THR A 178 11.05 11.26 8.11
N GLN A 179 10.44 10.83 6.99
CA GLN A 179 10.43 11.58 5.74
C GLN A 179 9.28 12.58 5.69
N ALA A 180 9.60 13.87 5.50
CA ALA A 180 8.57 14.88 5.29
C ALA A 180 7.78 14.65 3.99
N GLY A 181 6.45 14.76 4.06
CA GLY A 181 5.58 14.71 2.90
C GLY A 181 5.32 13.30 2.34
N ARG A 182 5.86 12.24 2.94
CA ARG A 182 5.61 10.86 2.54
C ARG A 182 4.82 10.12 3.61
N ALA A 183 3.91 9.24 3.20
CA ALA A 183 3.10 8.45 4.10
C ALA A 183 3.01 6.98 3.64
N ALA A 184 2.82 6.07 4.60
CA ALA A 184 2.42 4.70 4.35
C ALA A 184 1.21 4.35 5.21
N VAL A 185 0.19 3.75 4.61
CA VAL A 185 -0.92 3.10 5.33
C VAL A 185 -0.70 1.60 5.24
N ILE A 186 -0.58 0.98 6.39
CA ILE A 186 -0.49 -0.47 6.50
C ILE A 186 -1.80 -1.03 7.07
N ALA A 187 -2.39 -2.02 6.41
CA ALA A 187 -3.51 -2.76 6.96
C ALA A 187 -2.97 -4.05 7.58
N ASP A 188 -3.13 -4.23 8.89
CA ASP A 188 -2.64 -5.40 9.60
C ASP A 188 -3.45 -5.61 10.90
N TYR A 189 -3.22 -6.74 11.58
CA TYR A 189 -3.89 -7.08 12.85
C TYR A 189 -3.27 -6.34 14.05
N ALA A 190 -1.99 -6.01 13.97
CA ALA A 190 -1.26 -5.39 15.07
C ALA A 190 -0.19 -4.41 14.56
N ALA A 191 0.16 -3.49 15.44
CA ALA A 191 1.24 -2.54 15.17
C ALA A 191 2.58 -3.27 14.99
N PRO A 192 3.34 -2.99 13.92
CA PRO A 192 4.66 -3.57 13.72
C PRO A 192 5.63 -3.03 14.78
N SER A 193 6.23 -3.92 15.54
CA SER A 193 7.24 -3.55 16.54
C SER A 193 8.43 -2.83 15.89
N GLY A 194 8.89 -1.73 16.48
CA GLY A 194 10.03 -0.96 15.98
C GLY A 194 9.69 0.03 14.87
N VAL A 195 8.41 0.23 14.54
CA VAL A 195 7.95 1.26 13.59
C VAL A 195 7.16 2.32 14.35
N THR A 196 7.56 3.58 14.22
CA THR A 196 6.84 4.71 14.82
C THR A 196 5.58 5.01 14.02
N LEU A 197 4.42 4.88 14.65
CA LEU A 197 3.14 5.19 14.02
C LEU A 197 2.80 6.67 14.17
N ALA A 198 2.38 7.30 13.07
CA ALA A 198 1.82 8.64 13.02
C ALA A 198 0.30 8.66 13.26
N GLY A 199 -0.36 7.51 13.13
CA GLY A 199 -1.79 7.37 13.38
C GLY A 199 -2.26 5.92 13.39
N VAL A 200 -3.46 5.71 13.91
CA VAL A 200 -4.16 4.42 13.91
C VAL A 200 -5.61 4.66 13.52
N ILE A 201 -6.11 3.87 12.59
CA ILE A 201 -7.54 3.75 12.27
C ILE A 201 -7.97 2.38 12.77
N ASP A 202 -8.78 2.36 13.82
CA ASP A 202 -9.30 1.12 14.41
C ASP A 202 -10.70 0.84 13.86
N LEU A 203 -10.86 -0.30 13.19
CA LEU A 203 -12.13 -0.75 12.62
C LEU A 203 -12.90 -1.71 13.55
N GLY A 204 -12.35 -1.96 14.74
CA GLY A 204 -12.92 -2.85 15.75
C GLY A 204 -12.66 -4.34 15.50
N ASP A 205 -13.05 -5.15 16.48
CA ASP A 205 -12.95 -6.61 16.45
C ASP A 205 -14.23 -7.28 15.93
#